data_32706c50aeeb46c016ab1f804b6bbe29
#
_entry.id   32706c50aeeb46c016ab1f804b6bbe29
#
_cell.length_a   1.000
_cell.length_b   1.000
_cell.length_c   1.000
_cell.angle_alpha   90.00
_cell.angle_beta   90.00
_cell.angle_gamma   90.00
#
_symmetry.space_group_name_H-M   'P 1'
#
loop_
_entity.id
_entity.type
_entity.pdbx_description
1 polymer ?
#
loop_
_entity_poly.entity_id
_entity_poly.type
_entity_poly.pdbx_seq_one_letter_code
_entity_poly.pdbx_strand_id
1 'polypeptide(L)'
;MARYRLIIKPTSSFQTPLHSDTLFGHICWALRYLKGEDELLKFLKLFNDDNSPLILSDGFPKDYLPMPVLRPLSLDEEKELQQKYRTKLEFAREMKMLKKVSYIQVSAMEMLKNELSYYNLYTKHLLGEILLENPNISKTDEVWHNAKNRLTDRVIEGKLFAKEDTFYGKGAELNVYVEDAYFNRKSFCEIFDFISKSGYGADKSVGRGAFEYDLLDGWDFPEAENPNAFMTLSHYHPKEGDFKEGFYDTATKFGKIGGHWASGVDGGPYKMPLLMLNPGSLFFPDTHKTFYGSLIPNVHKQQGVVHYGIALPLKVRIV
;
A
#
# COMPACT_ATOMS: atom_id res chain seq x y z
N MET A 1 -21.36 -2.16 -2.62
CA MET A 1 -20.24 -2.48 -1.72
C MET A 1 -20.31 -1.59 -0.50
N ALA A 2 -20.09 -2.14 0.69
CA ALA A 2 -19.88 -1.33 1.88
C ALA A 2 -18.49 -0.69 1.81
N ARG A 3 -18.36 0.54 2.29
CA ARG A 3 -17.09 1.25 2.38
C ARG A 3 -16.68 1.39 3.83
N TYR A 4 -15.45 1.02 4.15
CA TYR A 4 -14.88 1.15 5.48
C TYR A 4 -13.54 1.86 5.43
N ARG A 5 -13.29 2.72 6.41
CA ARG A 5 -11.96 3.22 6.73
C ARG A 5 -11.46 2.46 7.95
N LEU A 6 -10.48 1.59 7.75
CA LEU A 6 -9.82 0.85 8.79
C LEU A 6 -8.61 1.67 9.27
N ILE A 7 -8.64 2.07 10.52
CA ILE A 7 -7.58 2.84 11.17
C ILE A 7 -6.72 1.86 11.96
N ILE A 8 -5.49 1.66 11.53
CA ILE A 8 -4.50 0.82 12.20
C ILE A 8 -3.65 1.70 13.12
N LYS A 9 -3.59 1.32 14.40
CA LYS A 9 -2.81 1.98 15.46
C LYS A 9 -1.68 1.05 15.88
N PRO A 10 -0.46 1.19 15.32
CA PRO A 10 0.65 0.31 15.66
C PRO A 10 1.01 0.39 17.13
N THR A 11 1.14 -0.76 17.79
CA THR A 11 1.57 -0.90 19.18
C THR A 11 2.96 -1.51 19.33
N SER A 12 3.52 -2.01 18.22
CA SER A 12 4.91 -2.47 18.09
C SER A 12 5.52 -2.04 16.76
N SER A 13 6.82 -2.29 16.55
CA SER A 13 7.45 -2.07 15.23
C SER A 13 6.89 -3.01 14.16
N PHE A 14 6.89 -2.55 12.91
CA PHE A 14 6.53 -3.34 11.74
C PHE A 14 7.78 -3.58 10.87
N GLN A 15 8.01 -4.83 10.48
CA GLN A 15 9.03 -5.19 9.48
C GLN A 15 8.47 -5.22 8.06
N THR A 16 7.16 -5.31 7.93
CA THR A 16 6.48 -5.32 6.64
C THR A 16 5.61 -4.09 6.56
N PRO A 17 5.81 -3.21 5.56
CA PRO A 17 4.91 -2.09 5.32
C PRO A 17 3.47 -2.57 5.11
N LEU A 18 2.50 -1.73 5.49
CA LEU A 18 1.07 -2.09 5.43
C LEU A 18 0.58 -2.05 3.99
N HIS A 19 0.86 -3.12 3.23
CA HIS A 19 0.49 -3.27 1.82
C HIS A 19 -0.79 -4.09 1.67
N SER A 20 -1.61 -3.74 0.68
CA SER A 20 -2.89 -4.39 0.36
C SER A 20 -2.75 -5.88 0.08
N ASP A 21 -1.72 -6.28 -0.67
CA ASP A 21 -1.42 -7.68 -1.00
C ASP A 21 -1.10 -8.53 0.25
N THR A 22 -0.34 -7.96 1.16
CA THR A 22 0.02 -8.63 2.42
C THR A 22 -1.17 -8.69 3.37
N LEU A 23 -1.93 -7.60 3.46
CA LEU A 23 -3.15 -7.52 4.28
C LEU A 23 -4.20 -8.53 3.81
N PHE A 24 -4.41 -8.62 2.49
CA PHE A 24 -5.27 -9.64 1.90
C PHE A 24 -4.84 -11.06 2.29
N GLY A 25 -3.54 -11.35 2.27
CA GLY A 25 -3.00 -12.61 2.73
C GLY A 25 -3.35 -12.91 4.19
N HIS A 26 -3.28 -11.92 5.08
CA HIS A 26 -3.71 -12.06 6.48
C HIS A 26 -5.22 -12.29 6.61
N ILE A 27 -6.04 -11.58 5.81
CA ILE A 27 -7.50 -11.78 5.76
C ILE A 27 -7.83 -13.23 5.34
N CYS A 28 -7.19 -13.74 4.29
CA CYS A 28 -7.39 -15.11 3.83
C CYS A 28 -7.04 -16.16 4.92
N TRP A 29 -5.92 -15.97 5.63
CA TRP A 29 -5.54 -16.85 6.72
C TRP A 29 -6.49 -16.75 7.91
N ALA A 30 -6.91 -15.55 8.29
CA ALA A 30 -7.91 -15.35 9.34
C ALA A 30 -9.23 -16.04 8.99
N LEU A 31 -9.71 -15.85 7.74
CA LEU A 31 -10.93 -16.50 7.25
C LEU A 31 -10.83 -18.04 7.33
N ARG A 32 -9.70 -18.60 6.89
CA ARG A 32 -9.44 -20.05 6.97
C ARG A 32 -9.46 -20.57 8.40
N TYR A 33 -8.84 -19.87 9.35
CA TYR A 33 -8.78 -20.29 10.74
C TYR A 33 -10.11 -20.12 11.48
N LEU A 34 -10.88 -19.07 11.16
CA LEU A 34 -12.14 -18.77 11.83
C LEU A 34 -13.35 -19.52 11.24
N LYS A 35 -13.36 -19.72 9.92
CA LYS A 35 -14.54 -20.23 9.19
C LYS A 35 -14.27 -21.52 8.39
N GLY A 36 -13.01 -21.93 8.29
CA GLY A 36 -12.60 -23.14 7.56
C GLY A 36 -12.15 -22.90 6.12
N GLU A 37 -11.60 -23.96 5.53
CA GLU A 37 -11.04 -23.90 4.17
C GLU A 37 -12.11 -23.72 3.09
N ASP A 38 -13.26 -24.37 3.25
CA ASP A 38 -14.37 -24.27 2.29
C ASP A 38 -14.86 -22.83 2.13
N GLU A 39 -14.93 -22.07 3.22
CA GLU A 39 -15.35 -20.68 3.19
C GLU A 39 -14.30 -19.79 2.52
N LEU A 40 -13.00 -20.04 2.77
CA LEU A 40 -11.93 -19.37 2.03
C LEU A 40 -12.02 -19.66 0.53
N LEU A 41 -12.22 -20.90 0.14
CA LEU A 41 -12.33 -21.26 -1.28
C LEU A 41 -13.55 -20.64 -1.96
N LYS A 42 -14.69 -20.54 -1.26
CA LYS A 42 -15.86 -19.80 -1.76
C LYS A 42 -15.53 -18.33 -1.97
N PHE A 43 -14.90 -17.69 -0.98
CA PHE A 43 -14.49 -16.29 -1.07
C PHE A 43 -13.56 -16.04 -2.27
N LEU A 44 -12.51 -16.87 -2.44
CA LEU A 44 -11.55 -16.71 -3.53
C LEU A 44 -12.19 -16.94 -4.92
N LYS A 45 -13.20 -17.80 -5.05
CA LYS A 45 -13.92 -18.03 -6.32
C LYS A 45 -14.78 -16.86 -6.77
N LEU A 46 -15.10 -15.91 -5.91
CA LEU A 46 -15.88 -14.73 -6.27
C LEU A 46 -15.06 -13.68 -7.04
N PHE A 47 -13.73 -13.77 -6.98
CA PHE A 47 -12.86 -12.88 -7.75
C PHE A 47 -12.79 -13.34 -9.20
N ASN A 48 -13.22 -12.48 -10.10
CA ASN A 48 -13.15 -12.69 -11.55
C ASN A 48 -12.99 -11.32 -12.25
N ASP A 49 -13.05 -11.31 -13.58
CA ASP A 49 -12.81 -10.09 -14.35
C ASP A 49 -13.81 -8.96 -14.08
N ASP A 50 -15.03 -9.29 -13.72
CA ASP A 50 -16.13 -8.34 -13.51
C ASP A 50 -16.44 -8.09 -12.04
N ASN A 51 -15.84 -8.86 -11.13
CA ASN A 51 -16.17 -8.81 -9.71
C ASN A 51 -14.93 -8.95 -8.83
N SER A 52 -14.81 -8.01 -7.89
CA SER A 52 -13.87 -8.11 -6.76
C SER A 52 -14.65 -7.91 -5.47
N PRO A 53 -14.90 -8.98 -4.70
CA PRO A 53 -15.70 -8.89 -3.48
C PRO A 53 -15.01 -8.10 -2.35
N LEU A 54 -13.72 -7.84 -2.47
CA LEU A 54 -12.94 -7.05 -1.51
C LEU A 54 -11.85 -6.28 -2.25
N ILE A 55 -11.87 -4.94 -2.10
CA ILE A 55 -10.86 -4.04 -2.64
C ILE A 55 -10.22 -3.31 -1.47
N LEU A 56 -8.88 -3.31 -1.43
CA LEU A 56 -8.08 -2.78 -0.33
C LEU A 56 -7.09 -1.77 -0.85
N SER A 57 -6.95 -0.63 -0.19
CA SER A 57 -5.76 0.22 -0.36
C SER A 57 -4.58 -0.32 0.44
N ASP A 58 -3.40 0.19 0.18
CA ASP A 58 -2.29 0.16 1.13
C ASP A 58 -2.59 1.02 2.35
N GLY A 59 -1.78 0.90 3.40
CA GLY A 59 -1.90 1.74 4.59
C GLY A 59 -1.15 3.05 4.42
N PHE A 60 -1.86 4.17 4.57
CA PHE A 60 -1.30 5.52 4.49
C PHE A 60 -1.39 6.24 5.83
N PRO A 61 -0.45 7.15 6.15
CA PRO A 61 -0.59 8.03 7.29
C PRO A 61 -1.96 8.74 7.26
N LYS A 62 -2.53 8.97 8.45
CA LYS A 62 -3.81 9.68 8.57
C LYS A 62 -3.78 11.01 7.82
N ASP A 63 -4.84 11.27 7.06
CA ASP A 63 -5.04 12.46 6.24
C ASP A 63 -4.04 12.63 5.06
N TYR A 64 -3.32 11.55 4.71
CA TYR A 64 -2.40 11.51 3.57
C TYR A 64 -2.78 10.40 2.57
N LEU A 65 -2.41 10.65 1.32
CA LEU A 65 -2.44 9.71 0.20
C LEU A 65 -1.01 9.55 -0.36
N PRO A 66 -0.73 8.53 -1.18
CA PRO A 66 0.56 8.43 -1.83
C PRO A 66 0.79 9.62 -2.77
N MET A 67 2.05 10.07 -2.89
CA MET A 67 2.41 11.10 -3.86
C MET A 67 2.15 10.60 -5.28
N PRO A 68 1.44 11.34 -6.12
CA PRO A 68 1.18 10.93 -7.49
C PRO A 68 2.47 10.90 -8.32
N VAL A 69 2.65 9.84 -9.11
CA VAL A 69 3.71 9.72 -10.11
C VAL A 69 3.22 10.39 -11.38
N LEU A 70 3.77 11.56 -11.70
CA LEU A 70 3.34 12.41 -12.81
C LEU A 70 4.43 12.49 -13.89
N ARG A 71 4.08 13.01 -15.07
CA ARG A 71 5.09 13.34 -16.06
C ARG A 71 6.12 14.33 -15.50
N PRO A 72 7.39 14.22 -15.85
CA PRO A 72 8.38 15.24 -15.51
C PRO A 72 7.98 16.61 -16.02
N LEU A 73 8.44 17.65 -15.33
CA LEU A 73 8.31 19.03 -15.82
C LEU A 73 8.93 19.16 -17.21
N SER A 74 8.28 19.88 -18.09
CA SER A 74 8.88 20.34 -19.35
C SER A 74 9.97 21.38 -19.08
N LEU A 75 10.85 21.61 -20.05
CA LEU A 75 11.90 22.63 -19.91
C LEU A 75 11.35 24.05 -19.67
N ASP A 76 10.19 24.35 -20.22
CA ASP A 76 9.58 25.67 -20.07
C ASP A 76 8.90 25.81 -18.70
N GLU A 77 8.19 24.79 -18.23
CA GLU A 77 7.64 24.71 -16.86
C GLU A 77 8.77 24.81 -15.81
N GLU A 78 9.89 24.13 -16.03
CA GLU A 78 11.06 24.21 -15.14
C GLU A 78 11.66 25.62 -15.10
N LYS A 79 11.83 26.29 -16.26
CA LYS A 79 12.32 27.66 -16.33
C LYS A 79 11.37 28.63 -15.63
N GLU A 80 10.06 28.47 -15.83
CA GLU A 80 9.05 29.32 -15.20
C GLU A 80 9.06 29.18 -13.68
N LEU A 81 9.10 27.95 -13.16
CA LEU A 81 9.25 27.69 -11.73
C LEU A 81 10.56 28.29 -11.20
N GLN A 82 11.68 28.11 -11.92
CA GLN A 82 12.98 28.63 -11.50
C GLN A 82 12.99 30.16 -11.34
N GLN A 83 12.27 30.91 -12.18
CA GLN A 83 12.16 32.37 -12.08
C GLN A 83 11.50 32.83 -10.78
N LYS A 84 10.70 31.96 -10.12
CA LYS A 84 10.05 32.28 -8.85
C LYS A 84 11.00 32.19 -7.65
N TYR A 85 12.23 31.64 -7.84
CA TYR A 85 13.25 31.50 -6.81
C TYR A 85 14.33 32.59 -6.97
N ARG A 86 14.94 32.98 -5.87
CA ARG A 86 16.01 34.03 -5.88
C ARG A 86 17.26 33.55 -6.61
N THR A 87 17.59 32.27 -6.49
CA THR A 87 18.79 31.70 -7.12
C THR A 87 18.50 30.32 -7.70
N LYS A 88 19.28 29.92 -8.72
CA LYS A 88 19.25 28.55 -9.28
C LYS A 88 19.59 27.47 -8.25
N LEU A 89 20.46 27.79 -7.29
CA LEU A 89 20.86 26.87 -6.24
C LEU A 89 19.70 26.59 -5.25
N GLU A 90 18.93 27.62 -4.89
CA GLU A 90 17.74 27.50 -4.05
C GLU A 90 16.69 26.62 -4.73
N PHE A 91 16.38 26.90 -5.99
CA PHE A 91 15.50 26.06 -6.80
C PHE A 91 15.94 24.59 -6.83
N ALA A 92 17.22 24.32 -7.14
CA ALA A 92 17.73 22.95 -7.22
C ALA A 92 17.66 22.22 -5.86
N ARG A 93 17.90 22.90 -4.75
CA ARG A 93 17.75 22.34 -3.39
C ARG A 93 16.30 22.00 -3.10
N GLU A 94 15.38 22.91 -3.39
CA GLU A 94 13.95 22.68 -3.17
C GLU A 94 13.43 21.51 -4.00
N MET A 95 13.72 21.48 -5.29
CA MET A 95 13.33 20.36 -6.16
C MET A 95 13.89 19.02 -5.66
N LYS A 96 15.10 19.01 -5.12
CA LYS A 96 15.70 17.79 -4.52
C LYS A 96 14.96 17.36 -3.24
N MET A 97 14.43 18.29 -2.45
CA MET A 97 13.64 17.99 -1.26
C MET A 97 12.25 17.49 -1.64
N LEU A 98 11.58 18.15 -2.58
CA LEU A 98 10.24 17.78 -3.04
C LEU A 98 10.19 16.38 -3.67
N LYS A 99 11.25 15.98 -4.40
CA LYS A 99 11.39 14.62 -4.94
C LYS A 99 11.47 13.50 -3.87
N LYS A 100 11.70 13.84 -2.61
CA LYS A 100 11.72 12.88 -1.50
C LYS A 100 10.40 12.79 -0.75
N VAL A 101 9.43 13.60 -1.12
CA VAL A 101 8.10 13.56 -0.53
C VAL A 101 7.34 12.38 -1.09
N SER A 102 6.94 11.48 -0.21
CA SER A 102 6.26 10.21 -0.57
C SER A 102 4.75 10.28 -0.40
N TYR A 103 4.25 11.32 0.28
CA TYR A 103 2.84 11.48 0.60
C TYR A 103 2.34 12.89 0.31
N ILE A 104 1.07 12.98 -0.07
CA ILE A 104 0.36 14.25 -0.27
C ILE A 104 -0.85 14.30 0.68
N GLN A 105 -1.12 15.46 1.28
CA GLN A 105 -2.31 15.63 2.10
C GLN A 105 -3.60 15.48 1.27
N VAL A 106 -4.63 14.86 1.85
CA VAL A 106 -5.96 14.72 1.21
C VAL A 106 -6.51 16.08 0.80
N SER A 107 -6.34 17.11 1.63
CA SER A 107 -6.73 18.50 1.32
C SER A 107 -6.00 19.09 0.10
N ALA A 108 -4.72 18.81 -0.05
CA ALA A 108 -3.96 19.23 -1.22
C ALA A 108 -4.39 18.48 -2.49
N MET A 109 -4.72 17.19 -2.38
CA MET A 109 -5.29 16.43 -3.49
C MET A 109 -6.67 16.97 -3.89
N GLU A 110 -7.51 17.39 -2.92
CA GLU A 110 -8.80 18.05 -3.20
C GLU A 110 -8.62 19.31 -4.05
N MET A 111 -7.61 20.11 -3.76
CA MET A 111 -7.33 21.33 -4.53
C MET A 111 -6.79 21.05 -5.94
N LEU A 112 -6.19 19.89 -6.16
CA LEU A 112 -5.48 19.53 -7.40
C LEU A 112 -6.22 18.50 -8.25
N LYS A 113 -7.29 17.87 -7.76
CA LYS A 113 -7.95 16.73 -8.41
C LYS A 113 -8.34 16.94 -9.87
N ASN A 114 -8.65 18.18 -10.26
CA ASN A 114 -9.06 18.55 -11.61
C ASN A 114 -7.93 19.11 -12.50
N GLU A 115 -6.74 19.33 -11.95
CA GLU A 115 -5.59 19.96 -12.64
C GLU A 115 -4.25 19.38 -12.17
N LEU A 116 -4.21 18.06 -12.00
CA LEU A 116 -3.06 17.39 -11.40
C LEU A 116 -1.85 17.38 -12.35
N SER A 117 -0.78 18.06 -11.95
CA SER A 117 0.54 18.09 -12.61
C SER A 117 1.61 18.48 -11.61
N TYR A 118 2.89 18.13 -11.86
CA TYR A 118 3.98 18.60 -11.00
C TYR A 118 4.12 20.12 -11.02
N TYR A 119 3.81 20.76 -12.14
CA TYR A 119 3.84 22.20 -12.25
C TYR A 119 2.85 22.87 -11.29
N ASN A 120 1.59 22.45 -11.30
CA ASN A 120 0.54 22.97 -10.41
C ASN A 120 0.83 22.64 -8.95
N LEU A 121 1.29 21.43 -8.68
CA LEU A 121 1.63 20.96 -7.34
C LEU A 121 2.75 21.79 -6.71
N TYR A 122 3.84 22.02 -7.46
CA TYR A 122 4.97 22.82 -6.98
C TYR A 122 4.63 24.32 -6.92
N THR A 123 3.82 24.81 -7.86
CA THR A 123 3.36 26.22 -7.83
C THR A 123 2.50 26.48 -6.59
N LYS A 124 1.53 25.62 -6.28
CA LYS A 124 0.69 25.78 -5.08
C LYS A 124 1.50 25.64 -3.79
N HIS A 125 2.48 24.75 -3.76
CA HIS A 125 3.41 24.66 -2.62
C HIS A 125 4.23 25.93 -2.44
N LEU A 126 4.80 26.48 -3.51
CA LEU A 126 5.58 27.73 -3.48
C LEU A 126 4.74 28.93 -3.02
N LEU A 127 3.45 28.96 -3.38
CA LEU A 127 2.51 30.00 -2.94
C LEU A 127 2.03 29.81 -1.49
N GLY A 128 2.40 28.69 -0.84
CA GLY A 128 1.96 28.37 0.51
C GLY A 128 0.50 27.90 0.62
N GLU A 129 -0.13 27.55 -0.52
CA GLU A 129 -1.50 27.05 -0.56
C GLU A 129 -1.59 25.60 -0.11
N ILE A 130 -0.55 24.81 -0.35
CA ILE A 130 -0.41 23.42 0.09
C ILE A 130 0.97 23.20 0.71
N LEU A 131 1.07 22.20 1.58
CA LEU A 131 2.34 21.79 2.18
C LEU A 131 2.75 20.42 1.64
N LEU A 132 3.97 20.32 1.10
CA LEU A 132 4.56 19.09 0.60
C LEU A 132 5.67 18.64 1.55
N GLU A 133 5.31 17.81 2.50
CA GLU A 133 6.24 17.21 3.45
C GLU A 133 5.78 15.81 3.84
N ASN A 134 6.71 14.95 4.19
CA ASN A 134 6.37 13.64 4.74
C ASN A 134 5.90 13.78 6.19
N PRO A 135 4.83 13.08 6.58
CA PRO A 135 4.39 13.06 7.98
C PRO A 135 5.45 12.39 8.86
N ASN A 136 5.79 13.03 9.98
CA ASN A 136 6.76 12.50 10.93
C ASN A 136 6.08 11.57 11.96
N ILE A 137 5.54 10.44 11.49
CA ILE A 137 4.83 9.47 12.33
C ILE A 137 5.62 8.20 12.61
N SER A 138 6.73 7.99 11.91
CA SER A 138 7.53 6.77 12.04
C SER A 138 9.00 7.00 11.72
N LYS A 139 9.83 6.10 12.22
CA LYS A 139 11.26 6.04 11.92
C LYS A 139 11.63 4.59 11.59
N THR A 140 12.37 4.37 10.53
CA THR A 140 12.94 3.07 10.19
C THR A 140 14.39 3.01 10.67
N ASP A 141 14.72 1.97 11.42
CA ASP A 141 16.06 1.69 11.92
C ASP A 141 16.45 0.23 11.67
N GLU A 142 17.74 -0.01 11.55
CA GLU A 142 18.29 -1.36 11.49
C GLU A 142 18.34 -1.99 12.89
N VAL A 143 17.72 -3.16 13.03
CA VAL A 143 17.78 -3.97 14.24
C VAL A 143 18.67 -5.18 14.00
N TRP A 144 19.72 -5.30 14.79
CA TRP A 144 20.69 -6.38 14.66
C TRP A 144 20.22 -7.65 15.37
N HIS A 145 20.28 -8.77 14.67
CA HIS A 145 19.90 -10.09 15.13
C HIS A 145 21.10 -11.03 15.08
N ASN A 146 21.16 -11.98 16.02
CA ASN A 146 22.09 -13.09 15.98
C ASN A 146 21.35 -14.43 16.07
N ALA A 147 21.94 -15.49 15.56
CA ALA A 147 21.44 -16.83 15.77
C ALA A 147 22.22 -17.47 16.95
N LYS A 148 21.47 -18.03 17.91
CA LYS A 148 22.03 -18.82 19.03
C LYS A 148 21.87 -20.31 18.77
N ASN A 149 22.88 -21.05 19.11
CA ASN A 149 22.79 -22.53 19.19
C ASN A 149 22.00 -22.90 20.45
N ARG A 150 20.85 -23.55 20.27
CA ARG A 150 19.93 -23.91 21.37
C ARG A 150 20.51 -24.90 22.37
N LEU A 151 21.53 -25.69 21.97
CA LEU A 151 22.17 -26.68 22.84
C LEU A 151 23.27 -26.09 23.71
N THR A 152 24.00 -25.10 23.17
CA THR A 152 25.16 -24.51 23.84
C THR A 152 24.93 -23.08 24.34
N ASP A 153 23.79 -22.49 24.01
CA ASP A 153 23.41 -21.08 24.23
C ASP A 153 24.45 -20.05 23.72
N ARG A 154 25.33 -20.48 22.83
CA ARG A 154 26.36 -19.63 22.24
C ARG A 154 25.87 -19.04 20.93
N VAL A 155 26.31 -17.81 20.65
CA VAL A 155 26.09 -17.16 19.35
C VAL A 155 26.82 -17.97 18.27
N ILE A 156 26.14 -18.23 17.17
CA ILE A 156 26.73 -18.91 16.00
C ILE A 156 27.55 -17.86 15.23
N GLU A 157 28.84 -18.11 15.09
CA GLU A 157 29.75 -17.25 14.36
C GLU A 157 29.30 -17.07 12.90
N GLY A 158 29.42 -15.84 12.35
CA GLY A 158 29.01 -15.49 10.98
C GLY A 158 27.50 -15.39 10.77
N LYS A 159 26.67 -15.48 11.82
CA LYS A 159 25.21 -15.34 11.74
C LYS A 159 24.67 -14.07 12.43
N LEU A 160 25.42 -12.97 12.29
CA LEU A 160 24.92 -11.63 12.58
C LEU A 160 24.27 -11.06 11.33
N PHE A 161 23.05 -10.58 11.43
CA PHE A 161 22.33 -9.96 10.32
C PHE A 161 21.45 -8.81 10.82
N ALA A 162 21.26 -7.80 10.00
CA ALA A 162 20.35 -6.69 10.27
C ALA A 162 19.01 -6.89 9.56
N LYS A 163 17.96 -6.42 10.18
CA LYS A 163 16.63 -6.26 9.58
C LYS A 163 16.14 -4.85 9.84
N GLU A 164 15.44 -4.29 8.88
CA GLU A 164 14.81 -2.99 9.03
C GLU A 164 13.47 -3.13 9.78
N ASP A 165 13.32 -2.37 10.84
CA ASP A 165 12.09 -2.23 11.60
C ASP A 165 11.60 -0.78 11.50
N THR A 166 10.31 -0.60 11.20
CA THR A 166 9.66 0.70 11.25
C THR A 166 8.99 0.87 12.62
N PHE A 167 9.47 1.85 13.39
CA PHE A 167 8.94 2.23 14.69
C PHE A 167 7.98 3.40 14.52
N TYR A 168 6.80 3.30 15.10
CA TYR A 168 5.77 4.33 15.03
C TYR A 168 5.73 5.19 16.30
N GLY A 169 5.54 6.48 16.12
CA GLY A 169 5.37 7.42 17.24
C GLY A 169 4.06 7.18 17.99
N LYS A 170 3.98 7.68 19.22
CA LYS A 170 2.76 7.59 20.04
C LYS A 170 1.59 8.29 19.31
N GLY A 171 0.49 7.58 19.14
CA GLY A 171 -0.70 8.10 18.46
C GLY A 171 -0.62 8.07 16.93
N ALA A 172 0.37 7.39 16.36
CA ALA A 172 0.42 7.17 14.91
C ALA A 172 -0.79 6.37 14.44
N GLU A 173 -1.42 6.82 13.38
CA GLU A 173 -2.57 6.18 12.73
C GLU A 173 -2.27 5.98 11.24
N LEU A 174 -2.57 4.77 10.75
CA LEU A 174 -2.50 4.41 9.34
C LEU A 174 -3.91 4.06 8.85
N ASN A 175 -4.34 4.69 7.78
CA ASN A 175 -5.64 4.42 7.17
C ASN A 175 -5.49 3.41 6.03
N VAL A 176 -6.33 2.37 6.07
CA VAL A 176 -6.60 1.48 4.94
C VAL A 176 -8.03 1.71 4.50
N TYR A 177 -8.21 1.96 3.22
CA TYR A 177 -9.52 2.15 2.61
C TYR A 177 -10.01 0.83 2.02
N VAL A 178 -11.25 0.48 2.31
CA VAL A 178 -11.82 -0.83 2.00
C VAL A 178 -13.15 -0.66 1.28
N GLU A 179 -13.32 -1.36 0.17
CA GLU A 179 -14.63 -1.65 -0.42
C GLU A 179 -14.92 -3.15 -0.27
N ASP A 180 -16.03 -3.47 0.38
CA ASP A 180 -16.40 -4.83 0.76
C ASP A 180 -17.80 -5.19 0.29
N ALA A 181 -17.94 -6.32 -0.39
CA ALA A 181 -19.19 -6.89 -0.82
C ALA A 181 -19.42 -8.34 -0.31
N TYR A 182 -18.49 -8.86 0.47
CA TYR A 182 -18.55 -10.23 0.96
C TYR A 182 -18.83 -10.33 2.46
N PHE A 183 -18.10 -9.57 3.27
CA PHE A 183 -18.25 -9.59 4.71
C PHE A 183 -19.37 -8.64 5.14
N ASN A 184 -20.10 -8.99 6.19
CA ASN A 184 -20.81 -7.99 6.97
C ASN A 184 -19.84 -7.37 7.99
N ARG A 185 -20.20 -6.19 8.55
CA ARG A 185 -19.37 -5.47 9.52
C ARG A 185 -18.88 -6.35 10.67
N LYS A 186 -19.75 -7.21 11.22
CA LYS A 186 -19.40 -8.10 12.33
C LYS A 186 -18.32 -9.11 11.93
N SER A 187 -18.52 -9.80 10.80
CA SER A 187 -17.52 -10.77 10.29
C SER A 187 -16.21 -10.11 9.93
N PHE A 188 -16.25 -8.87 9.41
CA PHE A 188 -15.05 -8.09 9.12
C PHE A 188 -14.28 -7.75 10.42
N CYS A 189 -14.97 -7.32 11.48
CA CYS A 189 -14.36 -7.09 12.79
C CYS A 189 -13.78 -8.39 13.38
N GLU A 190 -14.48 -9.53 13.31
CA GLU A 190 -13.95 -10.83 13.78
C GLU A 190 -12.61 -11.18 13.12
N ILE A 191 -12.46 -10.91 11.80
CA ILE A 191 -11.22 -11.11 11.06
C ILE A 191 -10.12 -10.18 11.59
N PHE A 192 -10.40 -8.90 11.77
CA PHE A 192 -9.40 -7.94 12.25
C PHE A 192 -9.06 -8.12 13.72
N ASP A 193 -9.98 -8.57 14.56
CA ASP A 193 -9.70 -9.00 15.94
C ASP A 193 -8.72 -10.17 15.97
N PHE A 194 -8.85 -11.11 15.04
CA PHE A 194 -7.90 -12.20 14.90
C PHE A 194 -6.53 -11.72 14.41
N ILE A 195 -6.48 -10.85 13.39
CA ILE A 195 -5.22 -10.35 12.82
C ILE A 195 -4.49 -9.47 13.85
N SER A 196 -5.18 -8.57 14.56
CA SER A 196 -4.58 -7.69 15.56
C SER A 196 -3.91 -8.47 16.70
N LYS A 197 -4.54 -9.57 17.14
CA LYS A 197 -3.98 -10.46 18.17
C LYS A 197 -2.84 -11.35 17.66
N SER A 198 -2.87 -11.76 16.40
CA SER A 198 -1.85 -12.61 15.80
C SER A 198 -0.65 -11.84 15.23
N GLY A 199 -0.76 -10.52 15.07
CA GLY A 199 0.23 -9.64 14.46
C GLY A 199 0.21 -9.64 12.93
N TYR A 200 0.68 -8.55 12.34
CA TYR A 200 0.79 -8.31 10.90
C TYR A 200 2.24 -8.47 10.41
N GLY A 201 2.41 -9.05 9.22
CA GLY A 201 3.69 -9.07 8.52
C GLY A 201 4.70 -10.07 9.06
N ALA A 202 5.97 -9.76 8.87
CA ALA A 202 7.10 -10.61 9.28
C ALA A 202 7.35 -10.52 10.78
N ASP A 203 7.97 -11.58 11.34
CA ASP A 203 8.41 -11.70 12.73
C ASP A 203 7.29 -11.43 13.78
N LYS A 204 6.03 -11.61 13.40
CA LYS A 204 4.87 -11.47 14.30
C LYS A 204 4.92 -12.42 15.50
N SER A 205 5.54 -13.60 15.36
CA SER A 205 5.72 -14.57 16.45
C SER A 205 6.67 -14.09 17.56
N VAL A 206 7.45 -13.05 17.30
CA VAL A 206 8.38 -12.44 18.29
C VAL A 206 7.94 -11.03 18.68
N GLY A 207 6.66 -10.70 18.49
CA GLY A 207 6.04 -9.49 18.98
C GLY A 207 6.08 -8.29 18.03
N ARG A 208 6.42 -8.49 16.76
CA ARG A 208 6.33 -7.45 15.74
C ARG A 208 4.94 -7.42 15.11
N GLY A 209 4.58 -6.26 14.53
CA GLY A 209 3.32 -6.10 13.79
C GLY A 209 2.07 -6.13 14.67
N ALA A 210 2.19 -5.88 15.98
CA ALA A 210 1.04 -5.74 16.87
C ALA A 210 0.39 -4.37 16.67
N PHE A 211 -0.94 -4.33 16.67
CA PHE A 211 -1.71 -3.11 16.48
C PHE A 211 -3.09 -3.19 17.14
N GLU A 212 -3.65 -2.05 17.43
CA GLU A 212 -5.08 -1.85 17.68
C GLU A 212 -5.72 -1.27 16.42
N TYR A 213 -7.04 -1.37 16.29
CA TYR A 213 -7.72 -0.80 15.13
C TYR A 213 -9.09 -0.21 15.49
N ASP A 214 -9.52 0.77 14.69
CA ASP A 214 -10.90 1.22 14.62
C ASP A 214 -11.45 0.98 13.20
N LEU A 215 -12.74 0.71 13.11
CA LEU A 215 -13.45 0.57 11.84
C LEU A 215 -14.54 1.63 11.74
N LEU A 216 -14.36 2.58 10.83
CA LEU A 216 -15.33 3.62 10.54
C LEU A 216 -16.09 3.31 9.25
N ASP A 217 -17.38 3.62 9.25
CA ASP A 217 -18.22 3.48 8.04
C ASP A 217 -17.99 4.66 7.11
N GLY A 218 -17.84 4.35 5.84
CA GLY A 218 -17.68 5.33 4.78
C GLY A 218 -16.29 5.96 4.70
N TRP A 219 -16.00 6.44 3.51
CA TRP A 219 -14.92 7.33 3.17
C TRP A 219 -15.22 7.98 1.83
N ASP A 220 -14.78 9.23 1.66
CA ASP A 220 -14.86 9.94 0.41
C ASP A 220 -13.46 10.40 -0.01
N PHE A 221 -13.15 10.18 -1.28
CA PHE A 221 -11.94 10.71 -1.88
C PHE A 221 -12.25 11.93 -2.74
N PRO A 222 -11.28 12.82 -2.90
CA PRO A 222 -11.38 13.96 -3.79
C PRO A 222 -11.30 13.53 -5.26
N GLU A 223 -12.35 12.91 -5.79
CA GLU A 223 -12.43 12.52 -7.20
C GLU A 223 -12.65 13.74 -8.11
N ALA A 224 -12.04 13.70 -9.29
CA ALA A 224 -12.23 14.72 -10.32
C ALA A 224 -13.63 14.63 -10.94
N GLU A 225 -14.20 15.78 -11.35
CA GLU A 225 -15.52 15.81 -12.00
C GLU A 225 -15.50 15.19 -13.40
N ASN A 226 -14.42 15.40 -14.15
CA ASN A 226 -14.22 14.84 -15.49
C ASN A 226 -12.85 14.12 -15.54
N PRO A 227 -12.71 12.95 -14.91
CA PRO A 227 -11.44 12.28 -14.80
C PRO A 227 -10.97 11.74 -16.18
N ASN A 228 -9.70 11.88 -16.48
CA ASN A 228 -9.04 11.25 -17.62
C ASN A 228 -8.04 10.16 -17.20
N ALA A 229 -7.78 10.04 -15.90
CA ALA A 229 -6.86 9.07 -15.34
C ALA A 229 -7.35 8.54 -13.98
N PHE A 230 -6.75 7.43 -13.53
CA PHE A 230 -6.86 7.01 -12.15
C PHE A 230 -5.48 6.86 -11.51
N MET A 231 -5.39 7.16 -10.23
CA MET A 231 -4.24 6.89 -9.36
C MET A 231 -4.53 5.62 -8.56
N THR A 232 -3.62 4.65 -8.56
CA THR A 232 -3.78 3.48 -7.69
C THR A 232 -3.43 3.81 -6.25
N LEU A 233 -4.27 3.37 -5.31
CA LEU A 233 -4.03 3.43 -3.87
C LEU A 233 -3.55 2.08 -3.31
N SER A 234 -3.23 1.13 -4.18
CA SER A 234 -2.83 -0.23 -3.82
C SER A 234 -1.59 -0.65 -4.59
N HIS A 235 -0.83 -1.58 -4.05
CA HIS A 235 0.06 -2.36 -4.90
C HIS A 235 -0.77 -3.12 -5.92
N TYR A 236 -0.45 -2.93 -7.18
CA TYR A 236 -1.30 -3.30 -8.30
C TYR A 236 -0.53 -4.13 -9.34
N HIS A 237 -1.14 -5.20 -9.81
CA HIS A 237 -0.65 -5.97 -10.95
C HIS A 237 -1.63 -5.86 -12.09
N PRO A 238 -1.26 -5.15 -13.19
CA PRO A 238 -2.18 -4.87 -14.27
C PRO A 238 -2.48 -6.13 -15.08
N LYS A 239 -3.69 -6.17 -15.62
CA LYS A 239 -4.06 -7.10 -16.67
C LYS A 239 -4.27 -6.37 -18.00
N GLU A 240 -4.25 -7.13 -19.08
CA GLU A 240 -4.48 -6.59 -20.43
C GLU A 240 -5.81 -5.81 -20.49
N GLY A 241 -5.76 -4.60 -21.05
CA GLY A 241 -6.92 -3.72 -21.20
C GLY A 241 -7.28 -2.90 -19.94
N ASP A 242 -6.44 -2.88 -18.91
CA ASP A 242 -6.67 -2.02 -17.76
C ASP A 242 -6.37 -0.55 -18.07
N PHE A 243 -5.37 -0.27 -18.89
CA PHE A 243 -5.00 1.08 -19.32
C PHE A 243 -4.20 1.04 -20.64
N LYS A 244 -4.06 2.19 -21.29
CA LYS A 244 -3.25 2.35 -22.50
C LYS A 244 -1.84 2.83 -22.20
N GLU A 245 -1.72 3.80 -21.31
CA GLU A 245 -0.47 4.42 -20.90
C GLU A 245 -0.53 4.84 -19.44
N GLY A 246 0.61 5.21 -18.85
CA GLY A 246 0.65 5.64 -17.47
C GLY A 246 2.02 6.12 -17.03
N PHE A 247 2.05 6.79 -15.88
CA PHE A 247 3.26 7.17 -15.16
C PHE A 247 3.32 6.35 -13.89
N TYR A 248 4.33 5.51 -13.74
CA TYR A 248 4.33 4.54 -12.64
C TYR A 248 5.73 4.21 -12.13
N ASP A 249 5.77 3.84 -10.87
CA ASP A 249 6.90 3.19 -10.23
C ASP A 249 6.61 1.71 -10.01
N THR A 250 7.65 0.89 -10.06
CA THR A 250 7.52 -0.56 -9.93
C THR A 250 8.23 -1.09 -8.69
N ALA A 251 7.69 -2.18 -8.13
CA ALA A 251 8.33 -2.97 -7.10
C ALA A 251 8.27 -4.46 -7.45
N THR A 252 9.36 -5.18 -7.18
CA THR A 252 9.35 -6.64 -7.28
C THR A 252 8.97 -7.23 -5.91
N LYS A 253 7.88 -7.98 -5.88
CA LYS A 253 7.41 -8.65 -4.67
C LYS A 253 7.84 -10.12 -4.64
N PHE A 254 8.48 -10.50 -3.54
CA PHE A 254 8.80 -11.88 -3.18
C PHE A 254 7.92 -12.29 -1.99
N GLY A 255 6.62 -12.44 -2.22
CA GLY A 255 5.68 -12.74 -1.16
C GLY A 255 5.98 -14.07 -0.50
N LYS A 256 5.99 -14.10 0.84
CA LYS A 256 6.10 -15.35 1.61
C LYS A 256 4.70 -15.91 1.85
N ILE A 257 4.53 -17.24 1.63
CA ILE A 257 3.28 -17.90 2.02
C ILE A 257 3.16 -17.93 3.55
N GLY A 258 1.95 -17.76 4.04
CA GLY A 258 1.69 -17.63 5.48
C GLY A 258 1.24 -18.94 6.14
N GLY A 259 0.88 -18.83 7.42
CA GLY A 259 0.32 -19.91 8.21
C GLY A 259 1.24 -21.11 8.35
N HIS A 260 0.67 -22.29 8.47
CA HIS A 260 1.42 -23.54 8.60
C HIS A 260 2.18 -23.93 7.32
N TRP A 261 1.83 -23.37 6.16
CA TRP A 261 2.55 -23.60 4.91
C TRP A 261 3.93 -22.93 4.87
N ALA A 262 4.19 -21.94 5.71
CA ALA A 262 5.47 -21.24 5.74
C ALA A 262 6.68 -22.13 6.13
N SER A 263 6.46 -23.29 6.72
CA SER A 263 7.49 -24.17 7.26
C SER A 263 7.53 -25.58 6.68
N GLY A 264 6.68 -25.95 5.70
CA GLY A 264 6.59 -27.34 5.33
C GLY A 264 5.93 -27.70 3.99
N VAL A 265 5.90 -26.79 3.00
CA VAL A 265 5.36 -27.12 1.67
C VAL A 265 6.45 -27.30 0.63
N ASP A 266 6.16 -28.11 -0.39
CA ASP A 266 7.03 -28.25 -1.55
C ASP A 266 7.17 -26.91 -2.30
N GLY A 267 8.40 -26.55 -2.66
CA GLY A 267 8.72 -25.27 -3.29
C GLY A 267 9.22 -24.18 -2.34
N GLY A 268 9.26 -24.46 -1.03
CA GLY A 268 9.75 -23.51 -0.01
C GLY A 268 8.70 -22.47 0.38
N PRO A 269 9.08 -21.43 1.14
CA PRO A 269 8.12 -20.46 1.68
C PRO A 269 7.80 -19.28 0.77
N TYR A 270 8.46 -19.15 -0.38
CA TYR A 270 8.35 -17.94 -1.22
C TYR A 270 7.54 -18.20 -2.48
N LYS A 271 6.66 -17.25 -2.80
CA LYS A 271 5.99 -17.15 -4.10
C LYS A 271 7.01 -16.81 -5.19
N MET A 272 6.68 -17.09 -6.45
CA MET A 272 7.44 -16.56 -7.58
C MET A 272 7.48 -15.03 -7.53
N PRO A 273 8.58 -14.39 -7.98
CA PRO A 273 8.67 -12.95 -8.01
C PRO A 273 7.61 -12.37 -8.95
N LEU A 274 6.94 -11.32 -8.49
CA LEU A 274 5.91 -10.59 -9.23
C LEU A 274 6.31 -9.13 -9.37
N LEU A 275 6.19 -8.58 -10.57
CA LEU A 275 6.30 -7.15 -10.80
C LEU A 275 4.97 -6.50 -10.43
N MET A 276 5.00 -5.59 -9.48
CA MET A 276 3.84 -4.81 -9.03
C MET A 276 4.07 -3.33 -9.32
N LEU A 277 2.99 -2.59 -9.52
CA LEU A 277 3.00 -1.14 -9.64
C LEU A 277 2.70 -0.53 -8.27
N ASN A 278 3.47 0.49 -7.89
CA ASN A 278 3.37 1.11 -6.56
C ASN A 278 2.15 2.04 -6.43
N PRO A 279 1.61 2.22 -5.23
CA PRO A 279 0.62 3.28 -4.96
C PRO A 279 1.13 4.65 -5.40
N GLY A 280 0.21 5.50 -5.88
CA GLY A 280 0.56 6.80 -6.49
C GLY A 280 0.77 6.73 -8.00
N SER A 281 0.97 5.55 -8.57
CA SER A 281 1.06 5.37 -10.03
C SER A 281 -0.26 5.77 -10.70
N LEU A 282 -0.15 6.40 -11.87
CA LEU A 282 -1.25 6.99 -12.63
C LEU A 282 -1.41 6.32 -13.98
N PHE A 283 -2.65 6.06 -14.38
CA PHE A 283 -2.97 5.31 -15.58
C PHE A 283 -4.14 5.95 -16.33
N PHE A 284 -4.10 5.88 -17.66
CA PHE A 284 -5.13 6.38 -18.56
C PHE A 284 -5.95 5.20 -19.13
N PRO A 285 -7.11 4.89 -18.54
CA PRO A 285 -7.98 3.82 -19.01
C PRO A 285 -8.87 4.28 -20.18
N ASP A 286 -9.38 3.35 -20.97
CA ASP A 286 -10.42 3.63 -21.95
C ASP A 286 -11.75 3.99 -21.28
N THR A 287 -12.07 3.29 -20.22
CA THR A 287 -13.26 3.51 -19.39
C THR A 287 -12.91 3.34 -17.92
N HIS A 288 -13.45 4.20 -17.08
CA HIS A 288 -13.24 4.09 -15.64
C HIS A 288 -14.02 2.90 -15.07
N LYS A 289 -13.29 2.05 -14.31
CA LYS A 289 -13.82 0.89 -13.60
C LYS A 289 -13.87 1.17 -12.08
N THR A 290 -14.58 0.33 -11.34
CA THR A 290 -14.59 0.34 -9.87
C THR A 290 -13.29 -0.24 -9.28
N PHE A 291 -12.62 -1.13 -10.01
CA PHE A 291 -11.31 -1.69 -9.66
C PHE A 291 -10.56 -2.08 -10.93
N TYR A 292 -9.26 -2.30 -10.81
CA TYR A 292 -8.37 -2.78 -11.88
C TYR A 292 -7.53 -3.93 -11.35
N GLY A 293 -6.98 -4.76 -12.24
CA GLY A 293 -6.18 -5.93 -11.86
C GLY A 293 -7.02 -7.14 -11.49
N SER A 294 -6.36 -8.12 -10.86
CA SER A 294 -6.98 -9.40 -10.50
C SER A 294 -6.22 -10.11 -9.38
N LEU A 295 -6.78 -11.22 -8.92
CA LEU A 295 -6.00 -12.23 -8.21
C LEU A 295 -5.12 -12.99 -9.20
N ILE A 296 -3.83 -13.13 -8.88
CA ILE A 296 -2.85 -13.80 -9.72
C ILE A 296 -2.73 -15.24 -9.24
N PRO A 297 -3.18 -16.23 -10.01
CA PRO A 297 -3.04 -17.63 -9.67
C PRO A 297 -1.64 -18.16 -9.99
N ASN A 298 -1.35 -19.40 -9.55
CA ASN A 298 -0.14 -20.16 -9.89
C ASN A 298 1.18 -19.44 -9.53
N VAL A 299 1.16 -18.64 -8.48
CA VAL A 299 2.33 -17.90 -7.98
C VAL A 299 3.23 -18.74 -7.08
N HIS A 300 2.89 -20.01 -6.85
CA HIS A 300 3.65 -20.98 -6.04
C HIS A 300 3.39 -22.41 -6.53
N LYS A 301 4.32 -23.34 -6.23
CA LYS A 301 4.11 -24.78 -6.52
C LYS A 301 2.93 -25.37 -5.76
N GLN A 302 2.70 -24.90 -4.53
CA GLN A 302 1.51 -25.27 -3.76
C GLN A 302 0.27 -24.74 -4.47
N GLN A 303 -0.65 -25.64 -4.84
CA GLN A 303 -1.91 -25.29 -5.48
C GLN A 303 -2.79 -24.42 -4.57
N GLY A 304 -3.58 -23.55 -5.18
CA GLY A 304 -4.50 -22.65 -4.47
C GLY A 304 -3.84 -21.39 -3.87
N VAL A 305 -2.52 -21.25 -3.97
CA VAL A 305 -1.84 -20.01 -3.58
C VAL A 305 -2.05 -18.94 -4.65
N VAL A 306 -2.60 -17.83 -4.23
CA VAL A 306 -2.84 -16.65 -5.07
C VAL A 306 -2.07 -15.44 -4.56
N HIS A 307 -1.90 -14.44 -5.41
CA HIS A 307 -1.41 -13.11 -5.02
C HIS A 307 -2.45 -12.05 -5.34
N TYR A 308 -2.62 -11.07 -4.46
CA TYR A 308 -3.56 -9.99 -4.63
C TYR A 308 -2.91 -8.86 -5.42
N GLY A 309 -3.46 -8.56 -6.59
CA GLY A 309 -2.97 -7.52 -7.49
C GLY A 309 -4.06 -6.52 -7.91
N ILE A 310 -5.03 -6.23 -7.02
CA ILE A 310 -6.19 -5.39 -7.32
C ILE A 310 -5.94 -3.97 -6.81
N ALA A 311 -6.17 -2.98 -7.68
CA ALA A 311 -6.08 -1.57 -7.37
C ALA A 311 -7.41 -1.02 -6.84
N LEU A 312 -7.36 -0.24 -5.76
CA LEU A 312 -8.38 0.74 -5.40
C LEU A 312 -8.06 2.04 -6.16
N PRO A 313 -8.87 2.44 -7.16
CA PRO A 313 -8.59 3.63 -7.96
C PRO A 313 -9.11 4.90 -7.30
N LEU A 314 -8.32 5.96 -7.40
CA LEU A 314 -8.74 7.35 -7.18
C LEU A 314 -8.80 8.07 -8.54
N LYS A 315 -9.97 8.53 -8.95
CA LYS A 315 -10.15 9.19 -10.25
C LYS A 315 -9.67 10.63 -10.21
N VAL A 316 -8.76 10.98 -11.13
CA VAL A 316 -8.12 12.29 -11.19
C VAL A 316 -8.14 12.83 -12.63
N ARG A 317 -7.94 14.16 -12.76
CA ARG A 317 -7.72 14.79 -14.06
C ARG A 317 -6.29 15.32 -14.13
N ILE A 318 -5.54 14.81 -15.09
CA ILE A 318 -4.17 15.21 -15.41
C ILE A 318 -4.20 16.25 -16.54
N VAL A 319 -3.39 17.30 -16.41
CA VAL A 319 -3.22 18.37 -17.37
C VAL A 319 -1.77 18.48 -17.85
#